data_87bfd152d199feca26d059ee7191007a
#
_entry.id   87bfd152d199feca26d059ee7191007a
#
_cell.length_a   1.000
_cell.length_b   1.000
_cell.length_c   1.000
_cell.angle_alpha   90.00
_cell.angle_beta   90.00
_cell.angle_gamma   90.00
#
_symmetry.space_group_name_H-M   'P 1'
#
loop_
_entity.id
_entity.type
_entity.pdbx_description
1 polymer ?
#
loop_
_entity_poly.entity_id
_entity_poly.type
_entity_poly.pdbx_seq_one_letter_code
_entity_poly.pdbx_strand_id
1 'polypeptide(L)'
;MKVFLNPGHAPNGEPDPGACNYDLDLRESDIAKEIADAVEGYLTAAGAQVVGNLQSDSLGEITSVANASDADIFISIHCNAFNGSAKGTEVEVFPGSKAGRALGNCIQQQIVDALDMVDRGLKNRPNLYVLKHTGMPAVLVETGFIDNYDDGVKLRDRTDEFARAIARGVTDYEQSL
;
A
#
# COMPACT_ATOMS: atom_id res chain seq x y z
N MET A 1 6.99 16.64 2.32
CA MET A 1 5.86 16.08 1.54
C MET A 1 4.69 15.73 2.46
N LYS A 2 3.45 15.96 2.02
CA LYS A 2 2.23 15.54 2.72
C LYS A 2 1.71 14.23 2.14
N VAL A 3 1.50 13.22 2.99
CA VAL A 3 1.14 11.87 2.59
C VAL A 3 -0.20 11.48 3.18
N PHE A 4 -1.08 10.92 2.35
CA PHE A 4 -2.30 10.25 2.81
C PHE A 4 -2.14 8.75 2.67
N LEU A 5 -2.31 8.02 3.77
CA LEU A 5 -2.27 6.56 3.84
C LEU A 5 -3.69 6.00 3.90
N ASN A 6 -3.90 4.91 3.20
CA ASN A 6 -5.14 4.17 3.23
C ASN A 6 -4.85 2.68 3.38
N PRO A 7 -4.94 2.12 4.60
CA PRO A 7 -5.01 0.67 4.78
C PRO A 7 -6.26 0.12 4.11
N GLY A 8 -6.12 -0.96 3.34
CA GLY A 8 -7.23 -1.59 2.64
C GLY A 8 -8.28 -2.18 3.58
N HIS A 9 -9.49 -2.37 3.06
CA HIS A 9 -10.62 -3.05 3.69
C HIS A 9 -11.17 -2.36 4.95
N ALA A 10 -12.08 -3.05 5.66
CA ALA A 10 -12.78 -2.49 6.80
C ALA A 10 -11.93 -2.49 8.09
N PRO A 11 -12.09 -1.49 8.96
CA PRO A 11 -11.49 -1.50 10.28
C PRO A 11 -11.85 -2.76 11.08
N ASN A 12 -10.85 -3.40 11.69
CA ASN A 12 -10.99 -4.65 12.43
C ASN A 12 -11.51 -5.84 11.56
N GLY A 13 -11.50 -5.70 10.23
CA GLY A 13 -11.97 -6.72 9.31
C GLY A 13 -13.50 -6.89 9.24
N GLU A 14 -14.27 -5.94 9.72
CA GLU A 14 -15.74 -6.02 9.72
C GLU A 14 -16.36 -4.79 9.03
N PRO A 15 -17.19 -4.97 8.01
CA PRO A 15 -17.72 -6.24 7.43
C PRO A 15 -16.80 -6.87 6.36
N ASP A 16 -15.69 -6.26 5.99
CA ASP A 16 -14.80 -6.70 4.92
C ASP A 16 -13.37 -6.94 5.44
N PRO A 17 -12.97 -8.19 5.70
CA PRO A 17 -11.61 -8.51 6.12
C PRO A 17 -10.57 -8.47 4.99
N GLY A 18 -11.00 -8.33 3.72
CA GLY A 18 -10.15 -8.59 2.57
C GLY A 18 -9.83 -10.08 2.39
N ALA A 19 -8.73 -10.37 1.73
CA ALA A 19 -8.25 -11.74 1.60
C ALA A 19 -7.77 -12.29 2.94
N CYS A 20 -7.97 -13.61 3.15
CA CYS A 20 -7.60 -14.28 4.39
C CYS A 20 -6.72 -15.50 4.12
N ASN A 21 -5.77 -15.76 5.01
CA ASN A 21 -5.01 -17.01 5.08
C ASN A 21 -5.29 -17.67 6.44
N TYR A 22 -6.18 -18.66 6.44
CA TYR A 22 -6.60 -19.32 7.69
C TYR A 22 -5.54 -20.22 8.31
N ASP A 23 -4.59 -20.73 7.51
CA ASP A 23 -3.48 -21.57 8.00
C ASP A 23 -2.44 -20.75 8.76
N LEU A 24 -2.28 -19.48 8.41
CA LEU A 24 -1.36 -18.54 9.05
C LEU A 24 -2.07 -17.54 9.97
N ASP A 25 -3.40 -17.63 10.11
CA ASP A 25 -4.25 -16.70 10.88
C ASP A 25 -4.05 -15.23 10.47
N LEU A 26 -4.12 -14.97 9.15
CA LEU A 26 -3.93 -13.64 8.58
C LEU A 26 -5.21 -13.12 7.93
N ARG A 27 -5.48 -11.82 8.15
CA ARG A 27 -6.48 -11.04 7.41
C ARG A 27 -5.79 -9.83 6.78
N GLU A 28 -6.11 -9.57 5.53
CA GLU A 28 -5.53 -8.46 4.78
C GLU A 28 -5.75 -7.11 5.48
N SER A 29 -6.97 -6.86 5.98
CA SER A 29 -7.31 -5.64 6.72
C SER A 29 -6.37 -5.36 7.90
N ASP A 30 -5.96 -6.40 8.63
CA ASP A 30 -5.09 -6.27 9.80
C ASP A 30 -3.64 -6.00 9.38
N ILE A 31 -3.15 -6.76 8.40
CA ILE A 31 -1.79 -6.57 7.84
C ILE A 31 -1.64 -5.19 7.21
N ALA A 32 -2.62 -4.77 6.40
CA ALA A 32 -2.61 -3.45 5.77
C ALA A 32 -2.58 -2.33 6.81
N LYS A 33 -3.36 -2.47 7.88
CA LYS A 33 -3.39 -1.48 8.99
C LYS A 33 -2.07 -1.43 9.73
N GLU A 34 -1.50 -2.58 10.09
CA GLU A 34 -0.22 -2.65 10.79
C GLU A 34 0.91 -2.02 9.98
N ILE A 35 0.98 -2.34 8.69
CA ILE A 35 1.98 -1.73 7.79
C ILE A 35 1.76 -0.22 7.68
N ALA A 36 0.51 0.24 7.48
CA ALA A 36 0.23 1.68 7.33
C ALA A 36 0.59 2.49 8.57
N ASP A 37 0.31 1.96 9.78
CA ASP A 37 0.66 2.62 11.04
C ASP A 37 2.19 2.72 11.22
N ALA A 38 2.91 1.69 10.86
CA ALA A 38 4.37 1.72 10.89
C ALA A 38 4.95 2.67 9.81
N VAL A 39 4.37 2.72 8.59
CA VAL A 39 4.74 3.69 7.54
C VAL A 39 4.57 5.12 8.04
N GLU A 40 3.44 5.43 8.70
CA GLU A 40 3.21 6.75 9.30
C GLU A 40 4.33 7.13 10.28
N GLY A 41 4.73 6.19 11.15
CA GLY A 41 5.83 6.41 12.10
C GLY A 41 7.15 6.72 11.39
N TYR A 42 7.53 5.95 10.37
CA TYR A 42 8.77 6.16 9.61
C TYR A 42 8.76 7.45 8.81
N LEU A 43 7.65 7.78 8.15
CA LEU A 43 7.51 9.02 7.39
C LEU A 43 7.58 10.25 8.30
N THR A 44 6.92 10.21 9.45
CA THR A 44 6.97 11.28 10.44
C THR A 44 8.39 11.47 10.98
N ALA A 45 9.10 10.38 11.29
CA ALA A 45 10.49 10.43 11.72
C ALA A 45 11.44 10.98 10.63
N ALA A 46 11.12 10.76 9.34
CA ALA A 46 11.85 11.32 8.21
C ALA A 46 11.49 12.78 7.88
N GLY A 47 10.54 13.40 8.60
CA GLY A 47 10.13 14.79 8.42
C GLY A 47 9.01 15.00 7.41
N ALA A 48 8.39 13.95 6.89
CA ALA A 48 7.17 14.04 6.11
C ALA A 48 5.96 14.27 7.02
N GLN A 49 4.91 14.87 6.48
CA GLN A 49 3.66 15.07 7.20
C GLN A 49 2.62 14.06 6.75
N VAL A 50 2.21 13.13 7.60
CA VAL A 50 1.07 12.26 7.33
C VAL A 50 -0.20 13.03 7.68
N VAL A 51 -1.01 13.37 6.67
CA VAL A 51 -2.23 14.18 6.80
C VAL A 51 -3.49 13.33 6.91
N GLY A 52 -3.36 12.02 6.79
CA GLY A 52 -4.43 11.04 7.01
C GLY A 52 -3.90 9.61 6.96
N ASN A 53 -4.50 8.75 7.78
CA ASN A 53 -4.30 7.30 7.79
C ASN A 53 -5.67 6.68 8.05
N LEU A 54 -6.46 6.56 6.96
CA LEU A 54 -7.88 6.18 7.03
C LEU A 54 -8.11 4.79 6.46
N GLN A 55 -8.54 3.87 7.32
CA GLN A 55 -9.10 2.58 6.95
C GLN A 55 -10.63 2.69 6.93
N SER A 56 -11.26 2.27 5.84
CA SER A 56 -12.72 2.27 5.68
C SER A 56 -13.11 1.28 4.58
N ASP A 57 -14.29 0.68 4.68
CA ASP A 57 -14.93 -0.10 3.61
C ASP A 57 -15.65 0.79 2.58
N SER A 58 -15.76 2.09 2.86
CA SER A 58 -16.35 3.07 1.96
C SER A 58 -15.32 3.74 1.06
N LEU A 59 -15.17 3.27 -0.16
CA LEU A 59 -14.25 3.89 -1.14
C LEU A 59 -14.56 5.37 -1.40
N GLY A 60 -15.84 5.76 -1.34
CA GLY A 60 -16.27 7.15 -1.48
C GLY A 60 -15.81 8.02 -0.32
N GLU A 61 -15.86 7.51 0.91
CA GLU A 61 -15.33 8.20 2.09
C GLU A 61 -13.82 8.40 1.97
N ILE A 62 -13.07 7.33 1.68
CA ILE A 62 -11.61 7.37 1.53
C ILE A 62 -11.21 8.47 0.54
N THR A 63 -11.78 8.46 -0.66
CA THR A 63 -11.40 9.44 -1.70
C THR A 63 -11.85 10.86 -1.36
N SER A 64 -12.99 11.03 -0.71
CA SER A 64 -13.49 12.34 -0.27
C SER A 64 -12.58 12.95 0.79
N VAL A 65 -12.21 12.17 1.81
CA VAL A 65 -11.31 12.63 2.88
C VAL A 65 -9.90 12.91 2.33
N ALA A 66 -9.36 12.01 1.50
CA ALA A 66 -8.06 12.20 0.87
C ALA A 66 -8.00 13.48 0.03
N ASN A 67 -9.03 13.73 -0.80
CA ASN A 67 -9.10 14.93 -1.64
C ASN A 67 -9.25 16.23 -0.83
N ALA A 68 -9.77 16.16 0.38
CA ALA A 68 -9.92 17.30 1.29
C ALA A 68 -8.69 17.53 2.19
N SER A 69 -7.69 16.65 2.18
CA SER A 69 -6.59 16.64 3.16
C SER A 69 -5.34 17.43 2.75
N ASP A 70 -5.31 18.09 1.60
CA ASP A 70 -4.11 18.75 1.04
C ASP A 70 -2.91 17.79 0.85
N ALA A 71 -3.13 16.50 0.72
CA ALA A 71 -2.06 15.53 0.48
C ALA A 71 -1.38 15.74 -0.88
N ASP A 72 -0.05 15.63 -0.90
CA ASP A 72 0.76 15.65 -2.12
C ASP A 72 0.70 14.30 -2.84
N ILE A 73 0.56 13.20 -2.09
CA ILE A 73 0.47 11.82 -2.59
C ILE A 73 -0.52 10.99 -1.78
N PHE A 74 -1.07 9.95 -2.42
CA PHE A 74 -1.96 8.97 -1.82
C PHE A 74 -1.38 7.56 -1.97
N ILE A 75 -1.35 6.79 -0.89
CA ILE A 75 -0.84 5.41 -0.86
C ILE A 75 -1.88 4.50 -0.22
N SER A 76 -2.48 3.62 -1.02
CA SER A 76 -3.30 2.51 -0.52
C SER A 76 -2.42 1.28 -0.30
N ILE A 77 -2.63 0.54 0.79
CA ILE A 77 -1.82 -0.63 1.18
C ILE A 77 -2.73 -1.84 1.27
N HIS A 78 -2.38 -2.88 0.52
CA HIS A 78 -3.14 -4.11 0.34
C HIS A 78 -2.26 -5.35 0.35
N CYS A 79 -2.89 -6.52 0.40
CA CYS A 79 -2.28 -7.81 0.16
C CYS A 79 -3.03 -8.52 -0.97
N ASN A 80 -2.32 -8.96 -1.99
CA ASN A 80 -2.88 -9.68 -3.12
C ASN A 80 -3.33 -11.10 -2.71
N ALA A 81 -4.22 -11.69 -3.50
CA ALA A 81 -4.60 -13.10 -3.41
C ALA A 81 -5.00 -13.64 -4.78
N PHE A 82 -4.74 -14.92 -5.06
CA PHE A 82 -5.14 -15.52 -6.33
C PHE A 82 -5.43 -17.03 -6.22
N ASN A 83 -4.40 -17.88 -6.18
CA ASN A 83 -4.55 -19.33 -6.29
C ASN A 83 -3.60 -20.12 -5.38
N GLY A 84 -3.06 -19.48 -4.35
CA GLY A 84 -2.10 -20.06 -3.40
C GLY A 84 -0.67 -20.26 -3.95
N SER A 85 -0.47 -20.15 -5.27
CA SER A 85 0.84 -20.34 -5.90
C SER A 85 1.44 -19.07 -6.50
N ALA A 86 0.62 -18.07 -6.83
CA ALA A 86 1.11 -16.75 -7.22
C ALA A 86 1.81 -16.10 -6.05
N LYS A 87 2.90 -15.36 -6.31
CA LYS A 87 3.68 -14.68 -5.29
C LYS A 87 4.38 -13.44 -5.81
N GLY A 88 4.84 -12.61 -4.89
CA GLY A 88 5.58 -11.38 -5.18
C GLY A 88 4.79 -10.11 -4.91
N THR A 89 5.45 -8.97 -5.06
CA THR A 89 4.88 -7.64 -4.86
C THR A 89 4.62 -6.94 -6.18
N GLU A 90 3.58 -6.11 -6.23
CA GLU A 90 3.27 -5.24 -7.37
C GLU A 90 2.70 -3.91 -6.90
N VAL A 91 2.92 -2.83 -7.66
CA VAL A 91 2.30 -1.54 -7.39
C VAL A 91 1.35 -1.18 -8.53
N GLU A 92 0.14 -0.84 -8.17
CA GLU A 92 -0.92 -0.49 -9.08
C GLU A 92 -1.02 1.02 -9.24
N VAL A 93 -1.16 1.49 -10.50
CA VAL A 93 -1.19 2.90 -10.85
C VAL A 93 -2.31 3.20 -11.84
N PHE A 94 -2.86 4.43 -11.79
CA PHE A 94 -3.79 4.86 -12.82
C PHE A 94 -3.05 5.08 -14.15
N PRO A 95 -3.61 4.60 -15.30
CA PRO A 95 -3.00 4.78 -16.61
C PRO A 95 -2.76 6.27 -16.93
N GLY A 96 -1.54 6.58 -17.39
CA GLY A 96 -1.15 7.95 -17.74
C GLY A 96 -0.67 8.82 -16.56
N SER A 97 -0.80 8.39 -15.32
CA SER A 97 -0.24 9.10 -14.18
C SER A 97 1.29 8.95 -14.15
N LYS A 98 2.02 9.96 -14.65
CA LYS A 98 3.48 9.95 -14.64
C LYS A 98 4.04 9.99 -13.23
N ALA A 99 3.49 10.86 -12.38
CA ALA A 99 3.91 11.00 -10.99
C ALA A 99 3.55 9.76 -10.15
N GLY A 100 2.36 9.18 -10.31
CA GLY A 100 2.00 7.92 -9.67
C GLY A 100 2.92 6.77 -10.08
N ARG A 101 3.32 6.72 -11.36
CA ARG A 101 4.29 5.73 -11.85
C ARG A 101 5.70 5.94 -11.26
N ALA A 102 6.15 7.18 -11.11
CA ALA A 102 7.44 7.49 -10.49
C ALA A 102 7.45 7.06 -9.01
N LEU A 103 6.40 7.45 -8.27
CA LEU A 103 6.21 7.03 -6.88
C LEU A 103 6.15 5.50 -6.75
N GLY A 104 5.35 4.85 -7.61
CA GLY A 104 5.21 3.40 -7.61
C GLY A 104 6.51 2.65 -7.90
N ASN A 105 7.35 3.15 -8.82
CA ASN A 105 8.66 2.56 -9.10
C ASN A 105 9.59 2.63 -7.88
N CYS A 106 9.62 3.79 -7.18
CA CYS A 106 10.45 3.93 -5.98
C CYS A 106 10.00 2.95 -4.87
N ILE A 107 8.69 2.84 -4.63
CA ILE A 107 8.16 1.92 -3.60
C ILE A 107 8.40 0.47 -4.01
N GLN A 108 8.08 0.08 -5.25
CA GLN A 108 8.28 -1.28 -5.76
C GLN A 108 9.72 -1.75 -5.58
N GLN A 109 10.68 -0.92 -6.01
CA GLN A 109 12.10 -1.25 -5.92
C GLN A 109 12.54 -1.49 -4.47
N GLN A 110 12.10 -0.63 -3.54
CA GLN A 110 12.48 -0.76 -2.15
C GLN A 110 11.90 -2.03 -1.49
N ILE A 111 10.65 -2.42 -1.82
CA ILE A 111 10.06 -3.66 -1.31
C ILE A 111 10.80 -4.88 -1.87
N VAL A 112 11.08 -4.90 -3.17
CA VAL A 112 11.78 -6.02 -3.83
C VAL A 112 13.17 -6.21 -3.20
N ASP A 113 13.94 -5.13 -3.05
CA ASP A 113 15.32 -5.19 -2.54
C ASP A 113 15.38 -5.56 -1.04
N ALA A 114 14.49 -4.99 -0.23
CA ALA A 114 14.52 -5.18 1.22
C ALA A 114 14.02 -6.58 1.65
N LEU A 115 13.03 -7.12 0.94
CA LEU A 115 12.33 -8.34 1.37
C LEU A 115 12.59 -9.55 0.46
N ASP A 116 13.43 -9.40 -0.57
CA ASP A 116 13.68 -10.46 -1.56
C ASP A 116 12.34 -10.99 -2.11
N MET A 117 11.47 -10.07 -2.52
CA MET A 117 10.18 -10.40 -3.12
C MET A 117 10.34 -10.60 -4.63
N VAL A 118 9.51 -11.48 -5.19
CA VAL A 118 9.39 -11.57 -6.65
C VAL A 118 8.86 -10.23 -7.17
N ASP A 119 9.63 -9.59 -8.05
CA ASP A 119 9.22 -8.34 -8.69
C ASP A 119 8.18 -8.61 -9.79
N ARG A 120 6.95 -8.17 -9.54
CA ARG A 120 5.87 -8.23 -10.52
C ARG A 120 5.68 -6.90 -11.25
N GLY A 121 6.40 -5.86 -10.83
CA GLY A 121 6.41 -4.52 -11.43
C GLY A 121 5.12 -3.75 -11.27
N LEU A 122 5.00 -2.65 -12.02
CA LEU A 122 3.83 -1.79 -11.98
C LEU A 122 2.71 -2.31 -12.88
N LYS A 123 1.46 -2.21 -12.39
CA LYS A 123 0.24 -2.57 -13.12
C LYS A 123 -0.63 -1.34 -13.40
N ASN A 124 -1.12 -1.21 -14.61
CA ASN A 124 -2.10 -0.20 -14.95
C ASN A 124 -3.51 -0.67 -14.57
N ARG A 125 -4.20 0.10 -13.70
CA ARG A 125 -5.54 -0.24 -13.20
C ARG A 125 -6.52 0.93 -13.41
N PRO A 126 -7.16 1.01 -14.58
CA PRO A 126 -8.07 2.13 -14.88
C PRO A 126 -9.36 2.11 -14.07
N ASN A 127 -9.71 0.96 -13.48
CA ASN A 127 -10.98 0.73 -12.81
C ASN A 127 -10.87 0.72 -11.28
N LEU A 128 -9.68 0.83 -10.71
CA LEU A 128 -9.54 0.95 -9.26
C LEU A 128 -10.06 2.29 -8.78
N TYR A 129 -11.07 2.23 -7.92
CA TYR A 129 -11.82 3.41 -7.49
C TYR A 129 -10.91 4.46 -6.86
N VAL A 130 -10.09 4.06 -5.89
CA VAL A 130 -9.21 4.98 -5.17
C VAL A 130 -8.16 5.64 -6.06
N LEU A 131 -7.64 4.93 -7.07
CA LEU A 131 -6.68 5.49 -8.02
C LEU A 131 -7.33 6.43 -9.04
N LYS A 132 -8.60 6.21 -9.35
CA LYS A 132 -9.37 6.99 -10.33
C LYS A 132 -9.94 8.28 -9.74
N HIS A 133 -10.32 8.26 -8.45
CA HIS A 133 -11.09 9.31 -7.81
C HIS A 133 -10.30 10.15 -6.79
N THR A 134 -9.00 9.91 -6.63
CA THR A 134 -8.08 10.80 -5.90
C THR A 134 -7.45 11.81 -6.85
N GLY A 135 -7.32 13.06 -6.40
CA GLY A 135 -6.84 14.18 -7.22
C GLY A 135 -5.31 14.34 -7.25
N MET A 136 -4.60 13.70 -6.34
CA MET A 136 -3.15 13.70 -6.25
C MET A 136 -2.55 12.44 -6.90
N PRO A 137 -1.21 12.39 -7.14
CA PRO A 137 -0.52 11.15 -7.49
C PRO A 137 -0.85 10.03 -6.51
N ALA A 138 -1.36 8.91 -7.03
CA ALA A 138 -1.88 7.81 -6.23
C ALA A 138 -1.28 6.48 -6.66
N VAL A 139 -1.01 5.61 -5.69
CA VAL A 139 -0.60 4.22 -5.87
C VAL A 139 -1.38 3.30 -4.94
N LEU A 140 -1.56 2.04 -5.36
CA LEU A 140 -1.99 0.95 -4.50
C LEU A 140 -0.88 -0.09 -4.48
N VAL A 141 -0.40 -0.41 -3.29
CA VAL A 141 0.72 -1.33 -3.06
C VAL A 141 0.16 -2.69 -2.65
N GLU A 142 0.36 -3.68 -3.50
CA GLU A 142 0.13 -5.09 -3.21
C GLU A 142 1.42 -5.66 -2.62
N THR A 143 1.50 -5.72 -1.30
CA THR A 143 2.72 -6.04 -0.57
C THR A 143 3.21 -7.47 -0.81
N GLY A 144 2.29 -8.42 -0.96
CA GLY A 144 2.55 -9.83 -1.26
C GLY A 144 1.25 -10.59 -1.40
N PHE A 145 1.30 -11.86 -1.80
CA PHE A 145 0.13 -12.73 -1.89
C PHE A 145 -0.14 -13.40 -0.54
N ILE A 146 -1.21 -12.96 0.14
CA ILE A 146 -1.55 -13.46 1.47
C ILE A 146 -1.92 -14.95 1.48
N ASP A 147 -2.46 -15.46 0.36
CA ASP A 147 -2.82 -16.86 0.16
C ASP A 147 -1.63 -17.75 -0.27
N ASN A 148 -0.46 -17.16 -0.56
CA ASN A 148 0.79 -17.89 -0.77
C ASN A 148 1.53 -18.07 0.54
N TYR A 149 2.01 -19.29 0.83
CA TYR A 149 2.65 -19.59 2.10
C TYR A 149 3.92 -18.76 2.36
N ASP A 150 4.81 -18.66 1.37
CA ASP A 150 6.10 -17.94 1.52
C ASP A 150 5.87 -16.44 1.72
N ASP A 151 4.98 -15.83 0.92
CA ASP A 151 4.62 -14.42 1.06
C ASP A 151 3.84 -14.18 2.36
N GLY A 152 2.90 -15.06 2.71
CA GLY A 152 2.12 -14.97 3.95
C GLY A 152 3.00 -15.00 5.20
N VAL A 153 4.04 -15.84 5.23
CA VAL A 153 5.02 -15.84 6.33
C VAL A 153 5.78 -14.51 6.38
N LYS A 154 6.19 -13.94 5.23
CA LYS A 154 6.84 -12.62 5.20
C LYS A 154 5.89 -11.52 5.69
N LEU A 155 4.64 -11.54 5.25
CA LEU A 155 3.60 -10.58 5.67
C LEU A 155 3.36 -10.64 7.18
N ARG A 156 3.37 -11.83 7.79
CA ARG A 156 3.21 -12.01 9.23
C ARG A 156 4.43 -11.56 10.05
N ASP A 157 5.62 -11.94 9.60
CA ASP A 157 6.82 -11.86 10.44
C ASP A 157 7.68 -10.62 10.14
N ARG A 158 7.42 -9.92 9.01
CA ARG A 158 8.26 -8.82 8.53
C ARG A 158 7.46 -7.55 8.15
N THR A 159 6.29 -7.32 8.79
CA THR A 159 5.44 -6.14 8.56
C THR A 159 6.23 -4.82 8.69
N ASP A 160 7.12 -4.74 9.68
CA ASP A 160 7.98 -3.56 9.90
C ASP A 160 8.95 -3.31 8.72
N GLU A 161 9.47 -4.36 8.09
CA GLU A 161 10.36 -4.20 6.94
C GLU A 161 9.60 -3.76 5.69
N PHE A 162 8.37 -4.23 5.47
CA PHE A 162 7.49 -3.69 4.43
C PHE A 162 7.24 -2.19 4.64
N ALA A 163 6.93 -1.79 5.87
CA ALA A 163 6.69 -0.40 6.21
C ALA A 163 7.91 0.49 5.96
N ARG A 164 9.11 0.03 6.35
CA ARG A 164 10.37 0.76 6.07
C ARG A 164 10.61 0.91 4.58
N ALA A 165 10.39 -0.17 3.81
CA ALA A 165 10.58 -0.15 2.37
C ALA A 165 9.62 0.84 1.70
N ILE A 166 8.33 0.84 2.07
CA ILE A 166 7.35 1.80 1.55
C ILE A 166 7.77 3.24 1.91
N ALA A 167 8.09 3.51 3.18
CA ALA A 167 8.51 4.83 3.63
C ALA A 167 9.80 5.29 2.92
N ARG A 168 10.77 4.39 2.70
CA ARG A 168 11.97 4.68 1.94
C ARG A 168 11.66 5.03 0.49
N GLY A 169 10.76 4.27 -0.17
CA GLY A 169 10.31 4.57 -1.52
C GLY A 169 9.68 5.95 -1.65
N VAL A 170 8.91 6.39 -0.63
CA VAL A 170 8.34 7.74 -0.57
C VAL A 170 9.45 8.81 -0.48
N THR A 171 10.44 8.60 0.39
CA THR A 171 11.54 9.57 0.53
C THR A 171 12.43 9.62 -0.72
N ASP A 172 12.65 8.49 -1.39
CA ASP A 172 13.37 8.44 -2.67
C ASP A 172 12.60 9.19 -3.78
N TYR A 173 11.28 9.02 -3.82
CA TYR A 173 10.43 9.78 -4.72
C TYR A 173 10.50 11.27 -4.44
N GLU A 174 10.39 11.72 -3.18
CA GLU A 174 10.50 13.14 -2.81
C GLU A 174 11.84 13.74 -3.24
N GLN A 175 12.94 13.00 -3.09
CA GLN A 175 14.27 13.44 -3.52
C GLN A 175 14.43 13.51 -5.04
N SER A 176 13.56 12.85 -5.80
CA SER A 176 13.58 12.83 -7.27
C SER A 176 12.83 13.99 -7.93
N LEU A 177 12.08 14.78 -7.14
CA LEU A 177 11.30 15.93 -7.61
C LEU A 177 12.17 17.17 -7.78
#